data_7a83ec1972f4de6a3a47e1c79ed8eca1
#
_entry.id   7a83ec1972f4de6a3a47e1c79ed8eca1
#
_cell.length_a   1.000
_cell.length_b   1.000
_cell.length_c   1.000
_cell.angle_alpha   90.00
_cell.angle_beta   90.00
_cell.angle_gamma   90.00
#
_symmetry.space_group_name_H-M   'P 1'
#
loop_
_entity.id
_entity.type
_entity.pdbx_description
1 polymer ?
#
loop_
_entity_poly.entity_id
_entity_poly.type
_entity_poly.pdbx_seq_one_letter_code
_entity_poly.pdbx_strand_id
1 'polypeptide(L)'
;QVGRTGALTPVAMLAPVAVGGVMVSRATLHNEDEIRARDVRVGDTVIVQRAGDVIPEVVGPVLDKRPAGAEPYEFPHTCPACGQPVYREEGEAAWRCENLACPAIRLRSITHFVSKAGLDIQGVGQKWIEQLVTSGRVQSPADLFSLTVQELLGFERMGEVLAQKFVDSLENARHTATLQRLISALGIR
;
A
#
# COMPACT_ATOMS: atom_id res chain seq x y z
N GLN A 1 0.35 4.80 6.42
CA GLN A 1 0.19 4.37 5.02
C GLN A 1 -1.26 4.50 4.59
N VAL A 2 -1.48 4.83 3.30
CA VAL A 2 -2.83 4.92 2.73
C VAL A 2 -3.11 3.65 1.91
N GLY A 3 -4.15 2.94 2.28
CA GLY A 3 -4.58 1.73 1.59
C GLY A 3 -5.38 2.01 0.31
N ARG A 4 -5.70 0.96 -0.45
CA ARG A 4 -6.50 1.02 -1.68
C ARG A 4 -7.89 1.65 -1.47
N THR A 5 -8.50 1.40 -0.34
CA THR A 5 -9.82 1.93 0.04
C THR A 5 -9.75 3.29 0.76
N GLY A 6 -8.60 3.95 0.72
CA GLY A 6 -8.35 5.20 1.44
C GLY A 6 -8.04 5.03 2.93
N ALA A 7 -8.17 3.84 3.49
CA ALA A 7 -7.91 3.61 4.91
C ALA A 7 -6.48 3.97 5.29
N LEU A 8 -6.33 4.75 6.37
CA LEU A 8 -5.05 5.11 6.96
C LEU A 8 -4.64 4.05 7.98
N THR A 9 -3.55 3.36 7.70
CA THR A 9 -2.96 2.37 8.62
C THR A 9 -1.65 2.91 9.16
N PRO A 10 -1.54 3.18 10.46
CA PRO A 10 -0.30 3.59 11.08
C PRO A 10 0.69 2.43 11.11
N VAL A 11 1.96 2.74 10.83
CA VAL A 11 3.05 1.76 10.77
C VAL A 11 4.21 2.27 11.59
N ALA A 12 4.66 1.50 12.55
CA ALA A 12 5.87 1.78 13.30
C ALA A 12 7.10 1.47 12.43
N MET A 13 7.98 2.46 12.30
CA MET A 13 9.32 2.28 11.74
C MET A 13 10.26 1.91 12.87
N LEU A 14 10.90 0.77 12.78
CA LEU A 14 11.70 0.19 13.86
C LEU A 14 13.18 0.09 13.46
N ALA A 15 14.07 0.15 14.44
CA ALA A 15 15.40 -0.41 14.27
C ALA A 15 15.25 -1.89 13.87
N PRO A 16 15.98 -2.37 12.83
CA PRO A 16 15.84 -3.74 12.37
C PRO A 16 16.04 -4.76 13.50
N VAL A 17 15.08 -5.65 13.70
CA VAL A 17 15.09 -6.68 14.73
C VAL A 17 14.70 -8.04 14.14
N ALA A 18 15.34 -9.10 14.57
CA ALA A 18 15.02 -10.47 14.13
C ALA A 18 13.78 -10.98 14.88
N VAL A 19 12.72 -11.33 14.14
CA VAL A 19 11.49 -11.90 14.68
C VAL A 19 11.12 -13.13 13.84
N GLY A 20 11.06 -14.31 14.46
CA GLY A 20 10.71 -15.55 13.77
C GLY A 20 11.60 -15.86 12.55
N GLY A 21 12.92 -15.58 12.65
CA GLY A 21 13.89 -15.86 11.58
C GLY A 21 13.93 -14.84 10.43
N VAL A 22 13.17 -13.74 10.51
CA VAL A 22 13.23 -12.65 9.51
C VAL A 22 13.54 -11.31 10.16
N MET A 23 14.23 -10.42 9.41
CA MET A 23 14.50 -9.07 9.87
C MET A 23 13.27 -8.19 9.66
N VAL A 24 12.77 -7.61 10.75
CA VAL A 24 11.61 -6.74 10.79
C VAL A 24 12.05 -5.30 11.05
N SER A 25 11.70 -4.38 10.16
CA SER A 25 11.91 -2.93 10.30
C SER A 25 10.60 -2.13 10.27
N ARG A 26 9.48 -2.81 10.09
CA ARG A 26 8.14 -2.20 10.07
C ARG A 26 7.14 -3.12 10.75
N ALA A 27 6.28 -2.56 11.59
CA ALA A 27 5.20 -3.29 12.23
C ALA A 27 3.91 -2.46 12.19
N THR A 28 2.77 -3.12 12.04
CA THR A 28 1.49 -2.41 12.07
C THR A 28 1.15 -1.95 13.48
N LEU A 29 0.49 -0.78 13.55
CA LEU A 29 -0.15 -0.26 14.76
C LEU A 29 -1.67 -0.31 14.62
N HIS A 30 -2.17 -0.98 13.57
CA HIS A 30 -3.57 -1.20 13.22
C HIS A 30 -4.36 0.08 12.94
N ASN A 31 -4.70 0.88 13.95
CA ASN A 31 -5.47 2.11 13.86
C ASN A 31 -5.12 3.07 15.02
N GLU A 32 -5.76 4.24 15.04
CA GLU A 32 -5.55 5.24 16.09
C GLU A 32 -5.96 4.74 17.48
N ASP A 33 -7.07 4.01 17.57
CA ASP A 33 -7.60 3.52 18.85
C ASP A 33 -6.63 2.54 19.51
N GLU A 34 -5.98 1.67 18.71
CA GLU A 34 -4.95 0.74 19.19
C GLU A 34 -3.69 1.47 19.67
N ILE A 35 -3.28 2.55 19.00
CA ILE A 35 -2.15 3.38 19.45
C ILE A 35 -2.47 3.99 20.82
N ARG A 36 -3.67 4.54 20.97
CA ARG A 36 -4.12 5.16 22.23
C ARG A 36 -4.29 4.12 23.34
N ALA A 37 -4.93 2.99 23.04
CA ALA A 37 -5.17 1.94 24.03
C ALA A 37 -3.89 1.33 24.57
N ARG A 38 -2.85 1.21 23.72
CA ARG A 38 -1.53 0.67 24.09
C ARG A 38 -0.56 1.76 24.57
N ASP A 39 -0.92 3.03 24.47
CA ASP A 39 -0.07 4.19 24.78
C ASP A 39 1.31 4.09 24.12
N VAL A 40 1.35 3.75 22.83
CA VAL A 40 2.61 3.68 22.07
C VAL A 40 3.01 5.07 21.62
N ARG A 41 4.27 5.46 21.90
CA ARG A 41 4.81 6.79 21.61
C ARG A 41 6.04 6.70 20.71
N VAL A 42 6.35 7.81 20.03
CA VAL A 42 7.59 7.90 19.23
C VAL A 42 8.80 7.83 20.16
N GLY A 43 9.77 6.98 19.79
CA GLY A 43 10.97 6.72 20.59
C GLY A 43 10.85 5.56 21.59
N ASP A 44 9.65 4.98 21.76
CA ASP A 44 9.50 3.81 22.63
C ASP A 44 10.32 2.61 22.15
N THR A 45 10.83 1.84 23.11
CA THR A 45 11.18 0.44 22.88
C THR A 45 9.89 -0.36 22.90
N VAL A 46 9.61 -1.11 21.83
CA VAL A 46 8.35 -1.84 21.67
C VAL A 46 8.56 -3.35 21.56
N ILE A 47 7.56 -4.10 22.02
CA ILE A 47 7.47 -5.55 21.79
C ILE A 47 6.80 -5.75 20.43
N VAL A 48 7.44 -6.54 19.56
CA VAL A 48 6.94 -6.88 18.23
C VAL A 48 6.67 -8.37 18.15
N GLN A 49 5.53 -8.73 17.62
CA GLN A 49 5.20 -10.12 17.30
C GLN A 49 4.77 -10.26 15.85
N ARG A 50 4.81 -11.49 15.35
CA ARG A 50 4.18 -11.83 14.06
C ARG A 50 2.85 -12.52 14.35
N ALA A 51 1.74 -11.88 13.99
CA ALA A 51 0.42 -12.48 14.04
C ALA A 51 0.27 -13.46 12.88
N GLY A 52 0.31 -14.75 13.17
CA GLY A 52 0.48 -15.77 12.14
C GLY A 52 1.82 -15.60 11.41
N ASP A 53 1.95 -16.14 10.21
CA ASP A 53 3.21 -16.04 9.45
C ASP A 53 3.35 -14.78 8.59
N VAL A 54 2.49 -13.75 8.76
CA VAL A 54 2.32 -12.76 7.69
C VAL A 54 2.69 -11.32 8.05
N ILE A 55 2.14 -10.72 9.11
CA ILE A 55 2.30 -9.27 9.33
C ILE A 55 2.87 -9.00 10.73
N PRO A 56 4.07 -8.37 10.85
CA PRO A 56 4.56 -7.92 12.14
C PRO A 56 3.65 -6.84 12.74
N GLU A 57 3.33 -6.96 14.03
CA GLU A 57 2.56 -5.97 14.76
C GLU A 57 3.26 -5.54 16.04
N VAL A 58 2.98 -4.32 16.50
CA VAL A 58 3.43 -3.81 17.79
C VAL A 58 2.43 -4.26 18.84
N VAL A 59 2.90 -5.05 19.81
CA VAL A 59 2.10 -5.52 20.94
C VAL A 59 1.92 -4.42 21.99
N GLY A 60 2.99 -3.65 22.26
CA GLY A 60 2.98 -2.55 23.21
C GLY A 60 4.38 -2.05 23.55
N PRO A 61 4.49 -0.96 24.32
CA PRO A 61 5.76 -0.39 24.76
C PRO A 61 6.34 -1.14 25.95
N VAL A 62 7.67 -1.07 26.09
CA VAL A 62 8.40 -1.46 27.30
C VAL A 62 8.57 -0.19 28.14
N LEU A 63 7.67 0.05 29.09
CA LEU A 63 7.56 1.30 29.82
C LEU A 63 8.85 1.69 30.56
N ASP A 64 9.57 0.72 31.12
CA ASP A 64 10.84 0.95 31.83
C ASP A 64 11.95 1.48 30.91
N LYS A 65 11.77 1.36 29.59
CA LYS A 65 12.71 1.84 28.56
C LYS A 65 12.20 3.07 27.80
N ARG A 66 11.08 3.63 28.22
CA ARG A 66 10.52 4.83 27.56
C ARG A 66 11.43 6.04 27.79
N PRO A 67 11.79 6.79 26.75
CA PRO A 67 12.54 8.02 26.90
C PRO A 67 11.79 9.05 27.75
N ALA A 68 12.51 9.76 28.59
CA ALA A 68 11.93 10.89 29.32
C ALA A 68 11.42 11.95 28.34
N GLY A 69 10.17 12.43 28.56
CA GLY A 69 9.54 13.43 27.69
C GLY A 69 8.91 12.88 26.41
N ALA A 70 8.76 11.55 26.26
CA ALA A 70 8.01 10.99 25.16
C ALA A 70 6.53 11.40 25.26
N GLU A 71 6.04 12.11 24.25
CA GLU A 71 4.65 12.59 24.17
C GLU A 71 3.74 11.58 23.47
N PRO A 72 2.42 11.57 23.79
CA PRO A 72 1.44 10.77 23.06
C PRO A 72 1.49 11.07 21.56
N TYR A 73 1.33 10.02 20.75
CA TYR A 73 1.31 10.20 19.29
C TYR A 73 -0.02 10.84 18.85
N GLU A 74 0.06 11.94 18.13
CA GLU A 74 -1.10 12.57 17.49
C GLU A 74 -1.32 11.97 16.10
N PHE A 75 -2.49 11.35 15.92
CA PHE A 75 -2.86 10.76 14.63
C PHE A 75 -3.22 11.88 13.63
N PRO A 76 -2.69 11.86 12.39
CA PRO A 76 -2.95 12.91 11.42
C PRO A 76 -4.39 12.84 10.90
N HIS A 77 -5.09 13.99 10.92
CA HIS A 77 -6.44 14.14 10.35
C HIS A 77 -6.39 14.66 8.90
N THR A 78 -5.22 14.61 8.29
CA THR A 78 -5.01 14.88 6.87
C THR A 78 -4.31 13.70 6.21
N CYS A 79 -4.67 13.42 4.97
CA CYS A 79 -4.07 12.33 4.21
C CYS A 79 -2.59 12.62 3.93
N PRO A 80 -1.65 11.76 4.35
CA PRO A 80 -0.21 12.00 4.16
C PRO A 80 0.22 11.95 2.68
N ALA A 81 -0.64 11.51 1.77
CA ALA A 81 -0.32 11.38 0.36
C ALA A 81 -0.88 12.53 -0.50
N CYS A 82 -2.00 13.12 -0.12
CA CYS A 82 -2.63 14.19 -0.92
C CYS A 82 -3.00 15.45 -0.12
N GLY A 83 -2.77 15.47 1.20
CA GLY A 83 -3.05 16.61 2.06
C GLY A 83 -4.53 16.92 2.33
N GLN A 84 -5.46 16.18 1.72
CA GLN A 84 -6.89 16.38 1.95
C GLN A 84 -7.31 15.85 3.32
N PRO A 85 -8.38 16.41 3.93
CA PRO A 85 -8.94 15.89 5.17
C PRO A 85 -9.26 14.41 5.07
N VAL A 86 -9.15 13.68 6.19
CA VAL A 86 -9.60 12.31 6.31
C VAL A 86 -10.83 12.24 7.20
N TYR A 87 -11.67 11.27 6.94
CA TYR A 87 -12.95 11.09 7.63
C TYR A 87 -12.99 9.72 8.30
N ARG A 88 -13.74 9.64 9.37
CA ARG A 88 -14.00 8.40 10.10
C ARG A 88 -15.49 8.31 10.37
N GLU A 89 -16.13 7.28 9.85
CA GLU A 89 -17.54 7.02 10.14
C GLU A 89 -17.72 6.58 11.60
N GLU A 90 -18.87 6.90 12.16
CA GLU A 90 -19.20 6.50 13.53
C GLU A 90 -19.23 4.97 13.64
N GLY A 91 -18.48 4.43 14.61
CA GLY A 91 -18.31 2.98 14.80
C GLY A 91 -17.21 2.34 13.95
N GLU A 92 -16.61 3.05 13.01
CA GLU A 92 -15.45 2.56 12.24
C GLU A 92 -14.12 2.83 12.97
N ALA A 93 -13.20 1.88 12.92
CA ALA A 93 -11.88 2.03 13.52
C ALA A 93 -10.89 2.79 12.61
N ALA A 94 -11.16 2.87 11.31
CA ALA A 94 -10.23 3.38 10.32
C ALA A 94 -10.61 4.79 9.85
N TRP A 95 -9.64 5.72 9.89
CA TRP A 95 -9.72 6.96 9.14
C TRP A 95 -9.52 6.70 7.65
N ARG A 96 -10.24 7.42 6.80
CA ARG A 96 -10.20 7.25 5.35
C ARG A 96 -9.98 8.56 4.61
N CYS A 97 -9.13 8.50 3.60
CA CYS A 97 -9.06 9.52 2.56
C CYS A 97 -10.12 9.19 1.50
N GLU A 98 -11.02 10.13 1.25
CA GLU A 98 -12.10 9.98 0.26
C GLU A 98 -11.77 10.65 -1.09
N ASN A 99 -10.60 11.23 -1.20
CA ASN A 99 -10.16 11.87 -2.44
C ASN A 99 -9.87 10.83 -3.53
N LEU A 100 -10.76 10.72 -4.51
CA LEU A 100 -10.61 9.81 -5.66
C LEU A 100 -9.34 10.09 -6.49
N ALA A 101 -8.82 11.32 -6.44
CA ALA A 101 -7.58 11.72 -7.10
C ALA A 101 -6.33 11.48 -6.24
N CYS A 102 -6.47 10.88 -5.04
CA CYS A 102 -5.34 10.61 -4.17
C CYS A 102 -4.30 9.69 -4.85
N PRO A 103 -3.03 10.12 -4.96
CA PRO A 103 -2.00 9.34 -5.67
C PRO A 103 -1.73 7.98 -5.01
N ALA A 104 -1.84 7.89 -3.69
CA ALA A 104 -1.66 6.62 -2.98
C ALA A 104 -2.80 5.63 -3.24
N ILE A 105 -4.05 6.11 -3.25
CA ILE A 105 -5.23 5.28 -3.58
C ILE A 105 -5.12 4.79 -5.02
N ARG A 106 -4.80 5.70 -5.96
CA ARG A 106 -4.60 5.39 -7.38
C ARG A 106 -3.55 4.29 -7.57
N LEU A 107 -2.35 4.50 -7.02
CA LEU A 107 -1.26 3.54 -7.10
C LEU A 107 -1.67 2.15 -6.56
N ARG A 108 -2.28 2.12 -5.38
CA ARG A 108 -2.73 0.87 -4.76
C ARG A 108 -3.84 0.17 -5.54
N SER A 109 -4.77 0.94 -6.11
CA SER A 109 -5.86 0.39 -6.94
C SER A 109 -5.33 -0.22 -8.22
N ILE A 110 -4.41 0.45 -8.93
CA ILE A 110 -3.81 -0.07 -10.16
C ILE A 110 -2.91 -1.27 -9.85
N THR A 111 -2.13 -1.23 -8.76
CA THR A 111 -1.33 -2.38 -8.32
C THR A 111 -2.21 -3.60 -8.00
N HIS A 112 -3.34 -3.39 -7.32
CA HIS A 112 -4.30 -4.47 -7.06
C HIS A 112 -4.89 -5.02 -8.36
N PHE A 113 -5.26 -4.14 -9.29
CA PHE A 113 -5.85 -4.51 -10.58
C PHE A 113 -4.98 -5.51 -11.35
N VAL A 114 -3.66 -5.29 -11.40
CA VAL A 114 -2.73 -6.18 -12.10
C VAL A 114 -2.29 -7.40 -11.28
N SER A 115 -2.51 -7.40 -9.98
CA SER A 115 -2.03 -8.45 -9.06
C SER A 115 -2.76 -9.78 -9.25
N LYS A 116 -2.25 -10.83 -8.58
CA LYS A 116 -2.89 -12.17 -8.55
C LYS A 116 -4.32 -12.13 -8.02
N ALA A 117 -4.63 -11.21 -7.11
CA ALA A 117 -5.99 -11.00 -6.57
C ALA A 117 -6.91 -10.25 -7.54
N GLY A 118 -6.36 -9.57 -8.54
CA GLY A 118 -7.07 -8.92 -9.63
C GLY A 118 -7.02 -9.74 -10.92
N LEU A 119 -6.53 -9.15 -12.02
CA LEU A 119 -6.44 -9.81 -13.33
C LEU A 119 -5.25 -10.77 -13.47
N ASP A 120 -4.33 -10.82 -12.52
CA ASP A 120 -3.13 -11.66 -12.53
C ASP A 120 -2.26 -11.46 -13.79
N ILE A 121 -1.93 -10.22 -14.09
CA ILE A 121 -1.16 -9.85 -15.27
C ILE A 121 0.32 -10.13 -15.02
N GLN A 122 0.82 -11.20 -15.60
CA GLN A 122 2.19 -11.65 -15.40
C GLN A 122 3.22 -10.66 -15.96
N GLY A 123 4.31 -10.44 -15.21
CA GLY A 123 5.38 -9.50 -15.61
C GLY A 123 5.08 -8.02 -15.34
N VAL A 124 3.84 -7.68 -14.98
CA VAL A 124 3.43 -6.31 -14.61
C VAL A 124 3.50 -6.14 -13.10
N GLY A 125 4.71 -6.03 -12.57
CA GLY A 125 4.96 -5.92 -11.13
C GLY A 125 4.76 -4.51 -10.56
N GLN A 126 4.66 -4.45 -9.22
CA GLN A 126 4.43 -3.19 -8.49
C GLN A 126 5.41 -2.07 -8.87
N LYS A 127 6.69 -2.38 -9.05
CA LYS A 127 7.71 -1.36 -9.40
C LYS A 127 7.44 -0.66 -10.73
N TRP A 128 6.94 -1.40 -11.71
CA TRP A 128 6.55 -0.82 -13.00
C TRP A 128 5.30 0.03 -12.89
N ILE A 129 4.31 -0.44 -12.16
CA ILE A 129 3.09 0.34 -11.88
C ILE A 129 3.45 1.65 -11.16
N GLU A 130 4.37 1.59 -10.19
CA GLU A 130 4.84 2.76 -9.45
C GLU A 130 5.49 3.81 -10.38
N GLN A 131 6.35 3.38 -11.30
CA GLN A 131 6.97 4.28 -12.29
C GLN A 131 5.94 4.87 -13.26
N LEU A 132 5.03 4.05 -13.79
CA LEU A 132 3.99 4.47 -14.73
C LEU A 132 3.00 5.45 -14.10
N VAL A 133 2.62 5.24 -12.85
CA VAL A 133 1.72 6.14 -12.11
C VAL A 133 2.44 7.43 -11.73
N THR A 134 3.69 7.34 -11.26
CA THR A 134 4.47 8.51 -10.85
C THR A 134 4.81 9.41 -12.04
N SER A 135 5.08 8.83 -13.22
CA SER A 135 5.28 9.59 -14.46
C SER A 135 4.01 10.27 -15.01
N GLY A 136 2.84 9.92 -14.44
CA GLY A 136 1.54 10.38 -14.93
C GLY A 136 1.03 9.67 -16.18
N ARG A 137 1.79 8.71 -16.73
CA ARG A 137 1.38 7.97 -17.94
C ARG A 137 0.17 7.06 -17.69
N VAL A 138 0.03 6.54 -16.49
CA VAL A 138 -1.08 5.70 -16.07
C VAL A 138 -1.79 6.34 -14.91
N GLN A 139 -3.02 6.74 -15.11
CA GLN A 139 -3.89 7.37 -14.11
C GLN A 139 -5.08 6.48 -13.72
N SER A 140 -5.40 5.53 -14.57
CA SER A 140 -6.48 4.56 -14.37
C SER A 140 -6.05 3.16 -14.86
N PRO A 141 -6.74 2.08 -14.45
CA PRO A 141 -6.48 0.75 -15.00
C PRO A 141 -6.65 0.67 -16.52
N ALA A 142 -7.52 1.48 -17.11
CA ALA A 142 -7.75 1.49 -18.56
C ALA A 142 -6.51 1.95 -19.33
N ASP A 143 -5.72 2.89 -18.78
CA ASP A 143 -4.53 3.42 -19.44
C ASP A 143 -3.45 2.36 -19.65
N LEU A 144 -3.44 1.29 -18.84
CA LEU A 144 -2.52 0.17 -19.00
C LEU A 144 -2.65 -0.47 -20.38
N PHE A 145 -3.89 -0.62 -20.86
CA PHE A 145 -4.19 -1.28 -22.15
C PHE A 145 -3.93 -0.39 -23.39
N SER A 146 -3.51 0.84 -23.16
CA SER A 146 -3.07 1.76 -24.23
C SER A 146 -1.56 1.95 -24.28
N LEU A 147 -0.81 1.25 -23.43
CA LEU A 147 0.65 1.33 -23.40
C LEU A 147 1.26 0.67 -24.64
N THR A 148 2.26 1.34 -25.21
CA THR A 148 3.02 0.86 -26.35
C THR A 148 4.44 0.47 -25.93
N VAL A 149 5.07 -0.41 -26.70
CA VAL A 149 6.48 -0.79 -26.50
C VAL A 149 7.39 0.46 -26.50
N GLN A 150 7.15 1.39 -27.42
CA GLN A 150 7.97 2.61 -27.55
C GLN A 150 7.89 3.49 -26.29
N GLU A 151 6.73 3.63 -25.70
CA GLU A 151 6.55 4.38 -24.44
C GLU A 151 7.28 3.69 -23.27
N LEU A 152 7.20 2.35 -23.21
CA LEU A 152 7.86 1.58 -22.16
C LEU A 152 9.38 1.65 -22.24
N LEU A 153 9.96 1.71 -23.42
CA LEU A 153 11.41 1.87 -23.62
C LEU A 153 11.97 3.18 -23.04
N GLY A 154 11.14 4.16 -22.78
CA GLY A 154 11.51 5.40 -22.10
C GLY A 154 11.78 5.23 -20.59
N PHE A 155 11.43 4.10 -19.99
CA PHE A 155 11.63 3.85 -18.55
C PHE A 155 12.97 3.17 -18.28
N GLU A 156 13.59 3.56 -17.17
CA GLU A 156 14.88 2.99 -16.73
C GLU A 156 14.77 1.47 -16.54
N ARG A 157 15.73 0.73 -17.09
CA ARG A 157 15.82 -0.75 -17.05
C ARG A 157 14.73 -1.49 -17.83
N MET A 158 14.00 -0.81 -18.71
CA MET A 158 13.05 -1.44 -19.61
C MET A 158 13.70 -1.67 -20.97
N GLY A 159 14.10 -2.92 -21.26
CA GLY A 159 14.60 -3.32 -22.57
C GLY A 159 13.47 -3.81 -23.49
N GLU A 160 13.77 -3.90 -24.80
CA GLU A 160 12.77 -4.28 -25.83
C GLU A 160 12.03 -5.58 -25.52
N VAL A 161 12.76 -6.64 -25.12
CA VAL A 161 12.16 -7.94 -24.81
C VAL A 161 11.19 -7.85 -23.61
N LEU A 162 11.54 -7.05 -22.60
CA LEU A 162 10.71 -6.87 -21.44
C LEU A 162 9.49 -6.01 -21.77
N ALA A 163 9.67 -4.93 -22.52
CA ALA A 163 8.59 -4.06 -22.99
C ALA A 163 7.56 -4.82 -23.84
N GLN A 164 8.05 -5.67 -24.77
CA GLN A 164 7.17 -6.50 -25.58
C GLN A 164 6.38 -7.49 -24.72
N LYS A 165 7.05 -8.23 -23.82
CA LYS A 165 6.37 -9.14 -22.88
C LYS A 165 5.33 -8.45 -22.02
N PHE A 166 5.61 -7.21 -21.60
CA PHE A 166 4.69 -6.41 -20.80
C PHE A 166 3.41 -6.10 -21.59
N VAL A 167 3.54 -5.63 -22.83
CA VAL A 167 2.40 -5.35 -23.72
C VAL A 167 1.62 -6.64 -24.06
N ASP A 168 2.33 -7.71 -24.38
CA ASP A 168 1.71 -9.01 -24.69
C ASP A 168 0.89 -9.55 -23.50
N SER A 169 1.41 -9.38 -22.27
CA SER A 169 0.70 -9.80 -21.06
C SER A 169 -0.56 -8.99 -20.81
N LEU A 170 -0.54 -7.69 -21.10
CA LEU A 170 -1.73 -6.83 -21.02
C LEU A 170 -2.78 -7.25 -22.06
N GLU A 171 -2.35 -7.49 -23.30
CA GLU A 171 -3.26 -7.90 -24.37
C GLU A 171 -3.85 -9.30 -24.10
N ASN A 172 -3.04 -10.23 -23.60
CA ASN A 172 -3.54 -11.53 -23.16
C ASN A 172 -4.60 -11.39 -22.05
N ALA A 173 -4.34 -10.56 -21.03
CA ALA A 173 -5.29 -10.30 -19.95
C ALA A 173 -6.60 -9.70 -20.47
N ARG A 174 -6.53 -8.81 -21.46
CA ARG A 174 -7.69 -8.23 -22.12
C ARG A 174 -8.62 -9.27 -22.75
N HIS A 175 -8.06 -10.31 -23.33
CA HIS A 175 -8.83 -11.37 -24.01
C HIS A 175 -9.24 -12.52 -23.08
N THR A 176 -8.52 -12.76 -21.99
CA THR A 176 -8.75 -13.91 -21.11
C THR A 176 -9.46 -13.57 -19.80
N ALA A 177 -9.56 -12.28 -19.46
CA ALA A 177 -10.19 -11.84 -18.23
C ALA A 177 -11.69 -12.20 -18.21
N THR A 178 -12.12 -12.90 -17.15
CA THR A 178 -13.53 -13.13 -16.90
C THR A 178 -14.17 -11.92 -16.22
N LEU A 179 -15.49 -11.75 -16.38
CA LEU A 179 -16.24 -10.68 -15.70
C LEU A 179 -16.04 -10.72 -14.18
N GLN A 180 -16.04 -11.91 -13.59
CA GLN A 180 -15.80 -12.09 -12.16
C GLN A 180 -14.44 -11.53 -11.73
N ARG A 181 -13.37 -11.83 -12.49
CA ARG A 181 -12.03 -11.31 -12.20
C ARG A 181 -11.94 -9.80 -12.38
N LEU A 182 -12.62 -9.27 -13.39
CA LEU A 182 -12.67 -7.83 -13.64
C LEU A 182 -13.35 -7.10 -12.47
N ILE A 183 -14.49 -7.59 -11.99
CA ILE A 183 -15.18 -7.03 -10.82
C ILE A 183 -14.28 -7.04 -9.59
N SER A 184 -13.61 -8.17 -9.31
CA SER A 184 -12.63 -8.28 -8.22
C SER A 184 -11.46 -7.32 -8.39
N ALA A 185 -10.92 -7.18 -9.61
CA ALA A 185 -9.80 -6.31 -9.92
C ALA A 185 -10.14 -4.83 -9.72
N LEU A 186 -11.35 -4.43 -10.06
CA LEU A 186 -11.87 -3.07 -9.80
C LEU A 186 -12.17 -2.83 -8.31
N GLY A 187 -12.18 -3.89 -7.49
CA GLY A 187 -12.45 -3.79 -6.06
C GLY A 187 -13.92 -3.57 -5.72
N ILE A 188 -14.81 -3.89 -6.64
CA ILE A 188 -16.27 -3.88 -6.43
C ILE A 188 -16.61 -5.10 -5.56
N ARG A 189 -17.38 -4.88 -4.49
CA ARG A 189 -17.84 -5.91 -3.55
C ARG A 189 -19.30 -6.20 -3.75
#